data_197d787d49b7aa8cd8a2e9aa3dee7515
#
_entry.id   197d787d49b7aa8cd8a2e9aa3dee7515
#
_cell.length_a   1.000
_cell.length_b   1.000
_cell.length_c   1.000
_cell.angle_alpha   90.00
_cell.angle_beta   90.00
_cell.angle_gamma   90.00
#
_symmetry.space_group_name_H-M   'P 1'
#
loop_
_entity.id
_entity.type
_entity.pdbx_description
1 polymer ?
#
loop_
_entity_poly.entity_id
_entity_poly.type
_entity_poly.pdbx_seq_one_letter_code
_entity_poly.pdbx_strand_id
1 'polypeptide(L)'
;MNHARFAERGFTLAEVLVAAFVLAVGLTAVVTGLQHARGGLEAARGETTAVFLAEQRLEHLKAVALASWPAADLRAGTTVEEYGSIAGASAYRRVTTIADSPGGTCAERCKVARVTIFYRPVTAGGQLDQERRLDVVTMLVSRI
;
A
#
# COMPACT_ATOMS: atom_id res chain seq x y z
N MET A 1 69.45 25.24 -8.10
CA MET A 1 68.12 25.02 -7.57
C MET A 1 67.09 25.51 -8.61
N ASN A 2 66.54 24.60 -9.44
CA ASN A 2 65.54 24.92 -10.48
C ASN A 2 64.17 24.90 -9.88
N HIS A 3 63.52 26.03 -9.67
CA HIS A 3 62.13 26.16 -9.35
C HIS A 3 61.37 25.99 -10.67
N ALA A 4 60.72 24.80 -10.83
CA ALA A 4 59.72 24.57 -11.87
C ALA A 4 58.49 25.47 -11.56
N ARG A 5 58.32 26.53 -12.37
CA ARG A 5 57.11 27.35 -12.34
C ARG A 5 55.98 26.48 -12.90
N PHE A 6 55.11 26.01 -12.03
CA PHE A 6 53.82 25.47 -12.45
C PHE A 6 53.04 26.62 -13.11
N ALA A 7 52.82 26.52 -14.41
CA ALA A 7 51.97 27.45 -15.12
C ALA A 7 50.56 27.30 -14.58
N GLU A 8 50.05 28.28 -13.85
CA GLU A 8 48.65 28.38 -13.43
C GLU A 8 47.82 28.56 -14.71
N ARG A 9 47.20 27.47 -15.16
CA ARG A 9 46.20 27.49 -16.24
C ARG A 9 44.90 27.96 -15.64
N GLY A 10 44.49 29.18 -15.93
CA GLY A 10 43.17 29.67 -15.59
C GLY A 10 42.07 28.91 -16.38
N PHE A 11 40.90 28.73 -15.76
CA PHE A 11 39.73 28.14 -16.43
C PHE A 11 39.28 29.00 -17.61
N THR A 12 38.96 28.35 -18.72
CA THR A 12 38.37 29.02 -19.89
C THR A 12 36.89 29.30 -19.66
N LEU A 13 36.37 30.38 -20.24
CA LEU A 13 34.93 30.70 -20.16
C LEU A 13 34.06 29.55 -20.70
N ALA A 14 34.51 28.83 -21.71
CA ALA A 14 33.83 27.67 -22.25
C ALA A 14 33.74 26.52 -21.23
N GLU A 15 34.78 26.28 -20.47
CA GLU A 15 34.86 25.24 -19.46
C GLU A 15 33.86 25.50 -18.30
N VAL A 16 33.75 26.77 -17.89
CA VAL A 16 32.74 27.19 -16.88
C VAL A 16 31.32 27.03 -17.41
N LEU A 17 31.05 27.35 -18.66
CA LEU A 17 29.73 27.18 -19.27
C LEU A 17 29.36 25.71 -19.37
N VAL A 18 30.28 24.85 -19.81
CA VAL A 18 30.01 23.39 -19.86
C VAL A 18 29.78 22.84 -18.46
N ALA A 19 30.58 23.22 -17.48
CA ALA A 19 30.37 22.78 -16.10
C ALA A 19 29.03 23.24 -15.54
N ALA A 20 28.61 24.47 -15.78
CA ALA A 20 27.33 25.01 -15.37
C ALA A 20 26.13 24.27 -16.06
N PHE A 21 26.26 23.94 -17.34
CA PHE A 21 25.29 23.17 -18.07
C PHE A 21 25.14 21.75 -17.51
N VAL A 22 26.23 21.03 -17.26
CA VAL A 22 26.22 19.70 -16.66
C VAL A 22 25.59 19.71 -15.26
N LEU A 23 25.92 20.72 -14.46
CA LEU A 23 25.30 20.89 -13.14
C LEU A 23 23.79 21.16 -13.24
N ALA A 24 23.34 21.99 -14.15
CA ALA A 24 21.93 22.26 -14.35
C ALA A 24 21.14 21.01 -14.76
N VAL A 25 21.67 20.22 -15.70
CA VAL A 25 21.07 18.94 -16.13
C VAL A 25 21.07 17.94 -14.98
N GLY A 26 22.16 17.81 -14.25
CA GLY A 26 22.27 16.91 -13.09
C GLY A 26 21.28 17.27 -11.99
N LEU A 27 21.12 18.55 -11.69
CA LEU A 27 20.20 19.03 -10.66
C LEU A 27 18.71 18.74 -11.01
N THR A 28 18.35 18.99 -12.28
CA THR A 28 17.00 18.67 -12.76
C THR A 28 16.70 17.19 -12.71
N ALA A 29 17.64 16.32 -13.04
CA ALA A 29 17.51 14.87 -12.94
C ALA A 29 17.30 14.41 -11.48
N VAL A 30 18.03 14.98 -10.53
CA VAL A 30 17.87 14.67 -9.09
C VAL A 30 16.50 15.10 -8.59
N VAL A 31 16.04 16.31 -8.92
CA VAL A 31 14.72 16.80 -8.48
C VAL A 31 13.59 15.93 -9.02
N THR A 32 13.62 15.58 -10.30
CA THR A 32 12.62 14.68 -10.89
C THR A 32 12.66 13.28 -10.27
N GLY A 33 13.83 12.74 -10.01
CA GLY A 33 14.00 11.46 -9.33
C GLY A 33 13.40 11.44 -7.93
N LEU A 34 13.58 12.49 -7.14
CA LEU A 34 13.00 12.63 -5.81
C LEU A 34 11.47 12.72 -5.83
N GLN A 35 10.90 13.41 -6.83
CA GLN A 35 9.42 13.49 -6.98
C GLN A 35 8.81 12.11 -7.27
N HIS A 36 9.43 11.32 -8.16
CA HIS A 36 8.99 9.96 -8.45
C HIS A 36 9.12 9.02 -7.24
N ALA A 37 10.21 9.12 -6.49
CA ALA A 37 10.41 8.32 -5.29
C ALA A 37 9.35 8.60 -4.21
N ARG A 38 8.99 9.88 -4.00
CA ARG A 38 7.93 10.25 -3.05
C ARG A 38 6.57 9.67 -3.44
N GLY A 39 6.19 9.77 -4.70
CA GLY A 39 4.94 9.18 -5.20
C GLY A 39 4.85 7.67 -4.99
N GLY A 40 5.97 6.96 -5.17
CA GLY A 40 6.06 5.52 -4.89
C GLY A 40 5.88 5.17 -3.42
N LEU A 41 6.47 5.95 -2.50
CA LEU A 41 6.35 5.75 -1.05
C LEU A 41 4.92 5.98 -0.56
N GLU A 42 4.22 6.99 -1.07
CA GLU A 42 2.84 7.28 -0.71
C GLU A 42 1.90 6.16 -1.18
N ALA A 43 2.09 5.66 -2.40
CA ALA A 43 1.33 4.53 -2.91
C ALA A 43 1.57 3.25 -2.07
N ALA A 44 2.81 2.97 -1.69
CA ALA A 44 3.17 1.83 -0.84
C ALA A 44 2.56 1.92 0.57
N ARG A 45 2.50 3.12 1.15
CA ARG A 45 1.82 3.35 2.44
C ARG A 45 0.34 3.03 2.37
N GLY A 46 -0.34 3.43 1.30
CA GLY A 46 -1.76 3.12 1.08
C GLY A 46 -2.00 1.61 1.03
N GLU A 47 -1.16 0.88 0.32
CA GLU A 47 -1.25 -0.57 0.22
C GLU A 47 -0.97 -1.27 1.56
N THR A 48 0.07 -0.85 2.28
CA THR A 48 0.38 -1.39 3.62
C THR A 48 -0.77 -1.20 4.59
N THR A 49 -1.40 -0.03 4.59
CA THR A 49 -2.58 0.22 5.42
C THR A 49 -3.76 -0.66 5.01
N ALA A 50 -3.98 -0.87 3.70
CA ALA A 50 -5.03 -1.76 3.21
C ALA A 50 -4.82 -3.20 3.68
N VAL A 51 -3.59 -3.72 3.62
CA VAL A 51 -3.23 -5.05 4.15
C VAL A 51 -3.56 -5.12 5.64
N PHE A 52 -3.11 -4.16 6.41
CA PHE A 52 -3.34 -4.11 7.86
C PHE A 52 -4.84 -4.13 8.21
N LEU A 53 -5.66 -3.35 7.49
CA LEU A 53 -7.12 -3.32 7.70
C LEU A 53 -7.80 -4.63 7.34
N ALA A 54 -7.30 -5.33 6.31
CA ALA A 54 -7.79 -6.65 5.94
C ALA A 54 -7.43 -7.70 6.99
N GLU A 55 -6.18 -7.73 7.43
CA GLU A 55 -5.69 -8.65 8.46
C GLU A 55 -6.40 -8.42 9.79
N GLN A 56 -6.57 -7.19 10.22
CA GLN A 56 -7.30 -6.84 11.44
C GLN A 56 -8.72 -7.43 11.42
N ARG A 57 -9.44 -7.33 10.29
CA ARG A 57 -10.77 -7.90 10.16
C ARG A 57 -10.76 -9.42 10.19
N LEU A 58 -9.81 -10.04 9.50
CA LEU A 58 -9.65 -11.49 9.47
C LEU A 58 -9.28 -12.05 10.86
N GLU A 59 -8.42 -11.40 11.60
CA GLU A 59 -8.07 -11.82 12.97
C GLU A 59 -9.27 -11.71 13.91
N HIS A 60 -10.07 -10.65 13.78
CA HIS A 60 -11.33 -10.54 14.51
C HIS A 60 -12.28 -11.72 14.19
N LEU A 61 -12.46 -12.04 12.90
CA LEU A 61 -13.31 -13.17 12.49
C LEU A 61 -12.77 -14.52 12.98
N LYS A 62 -11.45 -14.72 12.97
CA LYS A 62 -10.81 -15.92 13.54
C LYS A 62 -11.06 -16.01 15.04
N ALA A 63 -10.90 -14.91 15.78
CA ALA A 63 -11.16 -14.87 17.20
C ALA A 63 -12.63 -15.24 17.52
N VAL A 64 -13.57 -14.68 16.75
CA VAL A 64 -15.01 -15.03 16.88
C VAL A 64 -15.23 -16.51 16.55
N ALA A 65 -14.62 -17.05 15.50
CA ALA A 65 -14.75 -18.45 15.12
C ALA A 65 -14.23 -19.42 16.20
N LEU A 66 -13.16 -19.01 16.92
CA LEU A 66 -12.59 -19.80 18.02
C LEU A 66 -13.40 -19.68 19.31
N ALA A 67 -14.03 -18.55 19.57
CA ALA A 67 -14.76 -18.30 20.80
C ALA A 67 -16.18 -18.87 20.77
N SER A 68 -16.88 -18.73 19.64
CA SER A 68 -18.28 -19.14 19.51
C SER A 68 -18.61 -19.55 18.08
N TRP A 69 -18.87 -20.83 17.87
CA TRP A 69 -19.31 -21.36 16.58
C TRP A 69 -20.68 -22.04 16.73
N PRO A 70 -21.67 -21.75 15.86
CA PRO A 70 -21.71 -20.69 14.85
C PRO A 70 -22.10 -19.34 15.45
N ALA A 71 -21.30 -18.29 15.23
CA ALA A 71 -21.63 -16.94 15.67
C ALA A 71 -22.44 -16.17 14.61
N ALA A 72 -23.19 -15.16 15.06
CA ALA A 72 -23.97 -14.31 14.15
C ALA A 72 -23.08 -13.59 13.11
N ASP A 73 -21.89 -13.15 13.55
CA ASP A 73 -20.90 -12.48 12.69
C ASP A 73 -20.28 -13.40 11.61
N LEU A 74 -20.47 -14.71 11.75
CA LEU A 74 -19.99 -15.73 10.80
C LEU A 74 -21.07 -16.22 9.85
N ARG A 75 -22.25 -15.61 9.83
CA ARG A 75 -23.29 -15.95 8.85
C ARG A 75 -22.84 -15.64 7.45
N ALA A 76 -23.17 -16.54 6.52
CA ALA A 76 -22.93 -16.30 5.12
C ALA A 76 -23.62 -15.00 4.67
N GLY A 77 -22.88 -14.15 3.98
CA GLY A 77 -23.35 -12.84 3.56
C GLY A 77 -22.20 -11.86 3.31
N THR A 78 -22.57 -10.64 2.97
CA THR A 78 -21.64 -9.55 2.71
C THR A 78 -21.94 -8.37 3.61
N THR A 79 -20.91 -7.86 4.29
CA THR A 79 -20.96 -6.64 5.10
C THR A 79 -20.08 -5.59 4.43
N VAL A 80 -20.60 -4.37 4.32
CA VAL A 80 -19.88 -3.24 3.71
C VAL A 80 -19.68 -2.16 4.76
N GLU A 81 -18.45 -1.73 4.92
CA GLU A 81 -18.06 -0.56 5.70
C GLU A 81 -17.59 0.50 4.70
N GLU A 82 -18.43 1.50 4.47
CA GLU A 82 -18.23 2.54 3.48
C GLU A 82 -17.07 3.49 3.86
N TYR A 83 -16.64 4.31 2.91
CA TYR A 83 -15.68 5.37 3.17
C TYR A 83 -16.14 6.25 4.33
N GLY A 84 -15.22 6.55 5.24
CA GLY A 84 -15.52 7.33 6.45
C GLY A 84 -16.07 6.52 7.63
N SER A 85 -16.48 5.25 7.45
CA SER A 85 -17.03 4.43 8.53
C SER A 85 -15.96 3.71 9.36
N ILE A 86 -14.77 3.49 8.81
CA ILE A 86 -13.68 2.81 9.51
C ILE A 86 -12.92 3.82 10.37
N ALA A 87 -12.92 3.62 11.68
CA ALA A 87 -12.22 4.52 12.62
C ALA A 87 -10.72 4.57 12.30
N GLY A 88 -10.19 5.79 12.13
CA GLY A 88 -8.78 6.02 11.79
C GLY A 88 -8.39 5.70 10.34
N ALA A 89 -9.34 5.26 9.49
CA ALA A 89 -9.08 4.87 8.11
C ALA A 89 -10.21 5.33 7.16
N SER A 90 -10.59 6.60 7.23
CA SER A 90 -11.71 7.17 6.46
C SER A 90 -11.52 7.12 4.94
N ALA A 91 -10.28 7.00 4.45
CA ALA A 91 -9.95 6.90 3.04
C ALA A 91 -10.11 5.46 2.47
N TYR A 92 -10.60 4.53 3.30
CA TYR A 92 -10.74 3.12 2.94
C TYR A 92 -12.19 2.68 3.05
N ARG A 93 -12.60 1.76 2.17
CA ARG A 93 -13.85 1.03 2.20
C ARG A 93 -13.54 -0.45 2.33
N ARG A 94 -14.22 -1.15 3.22
CA ARG A 94 -13.99 -2.57 3.47
C ARG A 94 -15.25 -3.38 3.17
N VAL A 95 -15.10 -4.41 2.37
CA VAL A 95 -16.15 -5.38 2.06
C VAL A 95 -15.72 -6.73 2.63
N THR A 96 -16.50 -7.26 3.55
CA THR A 96 -16.28 -8.57 4.15
C THR A 96 -17.35 -9.53 3.62
N THR A 97 -16.94 -10.57 2.92
CA THR A 97 -17.84 -11.62 2.42
C THR A 97 -17.52 -12.94 3.12
N ILE A 98 -18.54 -13.54 3.73
CA ILE A 98 -18.45 -14.86 4.34
C ILE A 98 -19.31 -15.80 3.51
N ALA A 99 -18.73 -16.92 3.11
CA ALA A 99 -19.41 -17.97 2.38
C ALA A 99 -19.21 -19.31 3.09
N ASP A 100 -20.20 -20.17 3.00
CA ASP A 100 -20.04 -21.54 3.44
C ASP A 100 -19.05 -22.26 2.53
N SER A 101 -18.28 -23.20 3.11
CA SER A 101 -17.30 -23.95 2.32
C SER A 101 -18.01 -24.76 1.22
N PRO A 102 -17.48 -24.78 -0.01
CA PRO A 102 -18.16 -25.39 -1.16
C PRO A 102 -18.24 -26.92 -1.12
N GLY A 103 -18.05 -27.56 0.02
CA GLY A 103 -18.16 -29.01 0.20
C GLY A 103 -16.88 -29.69 0.68
N GLY A 104 -16.95 -30.99 0.90
CA GLY A 104 -15.87 -31.81 1.43
C GLY A 104 -15.98 -32.07 2.93
N THR A 105 -14.94 -32.64 3.54
CA THR A 105 -14.88 -33.04 4.96
C THR A 105 -15.01 -31.89 5.96
N CYS A 106 -15.03 -30.67 5.48
CA CYS A 106 -15.07 -29.45 6.29
C CYS A 106 -16.38 -28.65 6.15
N ALA A 107 -17.36 -29.10 5.34
CA ALA A 107 -18.52 -28.32 4.88
C ALA A 107 -19.31 -27.61 5.99
N GLU A 108 -19.59 -28.28 7.10
CA GLU A 108 -20.39 -27.69 8.20
C GLU A 108 -19.56 -26.90 9.23
N ARG A 109 -18.23 -27.05 9.18
CA ARG A 109 -17.31 -26.54 10.20
C ARG A 109 -16.32 -25.55 9.65
N CYS A 110 -16.43 -25.23 8.38
CA CYS A 110 -15.54 -24.31 7.70
C CYS A 110 -16.34 -23.26 6.92
N LYS A 111 -15.85 -22.05 6.97
CA LYS A 111 -16.32 -20.93 6.17
C LYS A 111 -15.17 -20.24 5.48
N VAL A 112 -15.42 -19.71 4.31
CA VAL A 112 -14.47 -18.90 3.58
C VAL A 112 -14.76 -17.43 3.87
N ALA A 113 -13.82 -16.71 4.44
CA ALA A 113 -13.91 -15.27 4.63
C ALA A 113 -13.01 -14.56 3.62
N ARG A 114 -13.60 -13.65 2.87
CA ARG A 114 -12.91 -12.73 1.96
C ARG A 114 -13.07 -11.32 2.48
N VAL A 115 -11.96 -10.63 2.64
CA VAL A 115 -11.96 -9.19 2.96
C VAL A 115 -11.35 -8.46 1.78
N THR A 116 -12.12 -7.55 1.21
CA THR A 116 -11.71 -6.68 0.10
C THR A 116 -11.61 -5.25 0.62
N ILE A 117 -10.44 -4.65 0.47
CA ILE A 117 -10.19 -3.26 0.80
C ILE A 117 -10.10 -2.46 -0.48
N PHE A 118 -10.87 -1.40 -0.55
CA PHE A 118 -10.83 -0.41 -1.62
C PHE A 118 -10.23 0.89 -1.09
N TYR A 119 -9.35 1.50 -1.86
CA TYR A 119 -8.73 2.78 -1.52
C TYR A 119 -8.27 3.52 -2.76
N ARG A 120 -8.14 4.83 -2.64
CA ARG A 120 -7.58 5.68 -3.69
C ARG A 120 -6.21 6.15 -3.24
N PRO A 121 -5.14 5.76 -3.94
CA PRO A 121 -3.81 6.23 -3.60
C PRO A 121 -3.73 7.76 -3.65
N VAL A 122 -3.14 8.36 -2.64
CA VAL A 122 -2.80 9.78 -2.63
C VAL A 122 -1.36 9.89 -3.10
N THR A 123 -1.10 10.75 -4.08
CA THR A 123 0.24 11.02 -4.60
C THR A 123 0.55 12.50 -4.45
N ALA A 124 1.79 12.91 -4.68
CA ALA A 124 2.18 14.32 -4.66
C ALA A 124 1.36 15.22 -5.62
N GLY A 125 0.74 14.60 -6.65
CA GLY A 125 -0.18 15.26 -7.58
C GLY A 125 -1.65 15.24 -7.15
N GLY A 126 -1.97 14.74 -5.95
CA GLY A 126 -3.31 14.58 -5.44
C GLY A 126 -3.81 13.14 -5.42
N GLN A 127 -5.09 12.96 -5.10
CA GLN A 127 -5.73 11.65 -5.08
C GLN A 127 -5.91 11.14 -6.51
N LEU A 128 -5.48 9.89 -6.76
CA LEU A 128 -5.69 9.26 -8.05
C LEU A 128 -7.17 8.88 -8.22
N ASP A 129 -7.73 9.10 -9.41
CA ASP A 129 -9.11 8.72 -9.73
C ASP A 129 -9.32 7.19 -9.74
N GLN A 130 -8.27 6.44 -9.96
CA GLN A 130 -8.33 4.98 -9.97
C GLN A 130 -8.39 4.40 -8.56
N GLU A 131 -9.54 3.84 -8.22
CA GLU A 131 -9.71 3.02 -7.03
C GLU A 131 -8.87 1.74 -7.15
N ARG A 132 -8.06 1.46 -6.16
CA ARG A 132 -7.32 0.20 -6.05
C ARG A 132 -8.05 -0.76 -5.13
N ARG A 133 -7.83 -2.04 -5.36
CA ARG A 133 -8.46 -3.12 -4.63
C ARG A 133 -7.39 -4.09 -4.13
N LEU A 134 -7.53 -4.48 -2.86
CA LEU A 134 -6.75 -5.55 -2.24
C LEU A 134 -7.72 -6.62 -1.73
N ASP A 135 -7.52 -7.87 -2.13
CA ASP A 135 -8.32 -9.01 -1.67
C ASP A 135 -7.47 -9.94 -0.79
N VAL A 136 -7.97 -10.25 0.40
CA VAL A 136 -7.39 -11.27 1.27
C VAL A 136 -8.44 -12.31 1.59
N VAL A 137 -8.09 -13.59 1.44
CA VAL A 137 -9.01 -14.71 1.65
C VAL A 137 -8.43 -15.65 2.68
N THR A 138 -9.24 -16.11 3.62
CA THR A 138 -8.86 -17.11 4.60
C THR A 138 -9.99 -18.11 4.83
N MET A 139 -9.64 -19.26 5.36
CA MET A 139 -10.61 -20.25 5.82
C MET A 139 -10.74 -20.15 7.35
N LEU A 140 -11.96 -20.02 7.81
CA LEU A 140 -12.33 -20.06 9.21
C LEU A 140 -12.79 -21.49 9.55
N VAL A 141 -12.22 -22.05 10.61
CA VAL A 141 -12.52 -23.42 11.05
C VAL A 141 -13.00 -23.37 12.49
N SER A 142 -14.11 -24.09 12.79
CA SER A 142 -14.56 -24.24 14.17
C SER A 142 -13.55 -25.09 14.96
N ARG A 143 -13.30 -24.68 16.19
CA ARG A 143 -12.65 -25.55 17.16
C ARG A 143 -13.71 -26.51 17.72
N ILE A 144 -13.42 -27.81 17.72
CA ILE A 144 -14.30 -28.82 18.30
C ILE A 144 -14.26 -28.72 19.80
#